data_1c2cd71380c1a56010b8d60825775395
#
_entry.id   1c2cd71380c1a56010b8d60825775395
#
_cell.length_a   1.000
_cell.length_b   1.000
_cell.length_c   1.000
_cell.angle_alpha   90.00
_cell.angle_beta   90.00
_cell.angle_gamma   90.00
#
_symmetry.space_group_name_H-M   'P 1'
#
loop_
_entity.id
_entity.type
_entity.pdbx_description
1 polymer ?
#
loop_
_entity_poly.entity_id
_entity_poly.type
_entity_poly.pdbx_seq_one_letter_code
_entity_poly.pdbx_strand_id
1 'polypeptide(L)'
;MTAIRGYVAPTTETGALGVHSLDQFVLAVPDANVAQEFYGNFGLDLARDGNTLAIKTFGHEHRWGSVVEGKSKALHHLSFGCYAEDLPRLKARIEGSGVKLIDPPPGFESNGFWLRNHENVLIEVKVAPKVSPSQKSDSQWITAPAGTAGAAIRQNWPPVRPRRLSHVLTFTADVDASIKFYERTLGLRLSDRSADLVAFMHGIHGSDHHLLALVKSSAPGFHHCSWDVASVNDIGLGAMRMHDKGYQKGWGLGRHVLGSNYFHYVRDPWGSFAEYSCDIDYIPKEQLWPSADHKPEDSFYLWGPDVPPEFTINYEGGET
;
A
#
# COMPACT_ATOMS: atom_id res chain seq x y z
N MET A 1 13.43 15.81 7.20
CA MET A 1 12.12 16.07 7.84
C MET A 1 11.10 15.19 7.16
N THR A 2 10.54 14.27 7.89
CA THR A 2 9.72 13.16 7.37
C THR A 2 8.22 13.35 7.56
N ALA A 3 7.81 14.30 8.40
CA ALA A 3 6.40 14.59 8.62
C ALA A 3 5.80 15.39 7.46
N ILE A 4 4.58 15.03 7.08
CA ILE A 4 3.72 15.89 6.25
C ILE A 4 3.61 17.22 7.00
N ARG A 5 4.09 18.31 6.38
CA ARG A 5 4.07 19.63 7.02
C ARG A 5 2.66 20.19 6.99
N GLY A 6 2.15 20.54 8.16
CA GLY A 6 0.86 21.17 8.33
C GLY A 6 -0.30 20.19 8.55
N TYR A 7 -1.32 20.66 9.19
CA TYR A 7 -2.57 19.92 9.38
C TYR A 7 -3.45 20.10 8.14
N VAL A 8 -3.82 18.97 7.52
CA VAL A 8 -4.84 18.93 6.48
C VAL A 8 -6.05 18.22 7.04
N ALA A 9 -7.18 18.91 7.07
CA ALA A 9 -8.43 18.33 7.58
C ALA A 9 -8.80 17.08 6.77
N PRO A 10 -9.23 15.99 7.43
CA PRO A 10 -9.72 14.80 6.73
C PRO A 10 -10.87 15.16 5.79
N THR A 11 -10.82 14.67 4.57
CA THR A 11 -11.85 14.90 3.57
C THR A 11 -12.96 13.85 3.66
N THR A 12 -14.22 14.29 3.53
CA THR A 12 -15.41 13.43 3.51
C THR A 12 -16.28 13.80 2.31
N GLU A 13 -16.66 12.82 1.51
CA GLU A 13 -17.65 13.01 0.44
C GLU A 13 -19.05 12.87 1.00
N THR A 14 -19.85 13.94 0.89
CA THR A 14 -21.19 14.01 1.46
C THR A 14 -22.13 13.00 0.78
N GLY A 15 -22.81 12.18 1.58
CA GLY A 15 -23.76 11.19 1.08
C GLY A 15 -23.14 9.91 0.53
N ALA A 16 -21.84 9.87 0.37
CA ALA A 16 -21.13 8.65 -0.03
C ALA A 16 -20.97 7.68 1.15
N LEU A 17 -20.98 6.40 0.87
CA LEU A 17 -20.76 5.35 1.86
C LEU A 17 -19.59 4.47 1.42
N GLY A 18 -18.50 4.53 2.13
CA GLY A 18 -17.30 3.74 1.85
C GLY A 18 -16.22 3.89 2.92
N VAL A 19 -15.20 3.04 2.84
CA VAL A 19 -13.99 3.20 3.63
C VAL A 19 -13.17 4.39 3.10
N HIS A 20 -12.45 5.05 3.98
CA HIS A 20 -11.64 6.22 3.61
C HIS A 20 -10.14 5.92 3.51
N SER A 21 -9.68 4.80 4.06
CA SER A 21 -8.26 4.46 4.10
C SER A 21 -8.06 2.94 4.09
N LEU A 22 -6.98 2.50 3.48
CA LEU A 22 -6.31 1.30 3.92
C LEU A 22 -5.60 1.67 5.23
N ASP A 23 -6.09 1.16 6.36
CA ASP A 23 -5.60 1.52 7.70
C ASP A 23 -4.31 0.79 8.03
N GLN A 24 -4.26 -0.53 7.77
CA GLN A 24 -3.04 -1.32 7.90
C GLN A 24 -3.11 -2.62 7.09
N PHE A 25 -1.95 -3.19 6.83
CA PHE A 25 -1.82 -4.58 6.40
C PHE A 25 -1.15 -5.42 7.49
N VAL A 26 -1.46 -6.71 7.56
CA VAL A 26 -0.81 -7.64 8.49
C VAL A 26 -0.28 -8.85 7.74
N LEU A 27 1.01 -9.13 7.94
CA LEU A 27 1.70 -10.28 7.35
C LEU A 27 2.05 -11.30 8.43
N ALA A 28 1.85 -12.58 8.12
CA ALA A 28 2.49 -13.66 8.84
C ALA A 28 3.83 -13.97 8.18
N VAL A 29 4.90 -14.19 8.96
CA VAL A 29 6.23 -14.57 8.45
C VAL A 29 6.88 -15.59 9.38
N PRO A 30 7.82 -16.43 8.89
CA PRO A 30 8.47 -17.44 9.72
C PRO A 30 9.33 -16.86 10.87
N ASP A 31 9.91 -15.68 10.68
CA ASP A 31 10.79 -15.02 11.66
C ASP A 31 10.59 -13.50 11.63
N ALA A 32 10.03 -12.97 12.71
CA ALA A 32 9.80 -11.55 12.86
C ALA A 32 11.10 -10.72 13.02
N ASN A 33 12.23 -11.33 13.38
CA ASN A 33 13.51 -10.62 13.44
C ASN A 33 14.04 -10.31 12.03
N VAL A 34 13.85 -11.23 11.09
CA VAL A 34 14.17 -11.00 9.67
C VAL A 34 13.31 -9.87 9.11
N ALA A 35 12.02 -9.80 9.46
CA ALA A 35 11.14 -8.69 9.10
C ALA A 35 11.61 -7.37 9.72
N GLN A 36 12.01 -7.40 10.99
CA GLN A 36 12.53 -6.23 11.71
C GLN A 36 13.79 -5.69 11.05
N GLU A 37 14.71 -6.56 10.65
CA GLU A 37 15.92 -6.15 9.93
C GLU A 37 15.58 -5.54 8.56
N PHE A 38 14.74 -6.20 7.76
CA PHE A 38 14.36 -5.73 6.43
C PHE A 38 13.68 -4.36 6.48
N TYR A 39 12.58 -4.23 7.21
CA TYR A 39 11.80 -2.98 7.28
C TYR A 39 12.57 -1.86 8.01
N GLY A 40 13.41 -2.19 9.00
CA GLY A 40 14.30 -1.23 9.64
C GLY A 40 15.37 -0.67 8.70
N ASN A 41 15.98 -1.52 7.87
CA ASN A 41 16.90 -1.09 6.82
C ASN A 41 16.19 -0.27 5.73
N PHE A 42 14.93 -0.59 5.43
CA PHE A 42 14.09 0.17 4.50
C PHE A 42 13.80 1.60 4.99
N GLY A 43 13.98 1.89 6.27
CA GLY A 43 13.85 3.24 6.85
C GLY A 43 12.57 3.45 7.65
N LEU A 44 11.84 2.39 7.96
CA LEU A 44 10.65 2.41 8.79
C LEU A 44 10.99 2.36 10.28
N ASP A 45 10.09 2.86 11.10
CA ASP A 45 10.17 2.78 12.55
C ASP A 45 9.41 1.53 13.03
N LEU A 46 10.04 0.75 13.90
CA LEU A 46 9.55 -0.57 14.28
C LEU A 46 9.46 -0.69 15.80
N ALA A 47 8.34 -1.25 16.26
CA ALA A 47 8.12 -1.49 17.69
C ALA A 47 7.57 -2.89 17.94
N ARG A 48 8.14 -3.61 18.91
CA ARG A 48 7.60 -4.88 19.40
C ARG A 48 6.44 -4.61 20.35
N ASP A 49 5.33 -5.30 20.13
CA ASP A 49 4.15 -5.27 20.96
C ASP A 49 3.70 -6.74 21.16
N GLY A 50 4.18 -7.36 22.23
CA GLY A 50 4.03 -8.82 22.45
C GLY A 50 4.66 -9.62 21.29
N ASN A 51 3.84 -10.45 20.65
CA ASN A 51 4.25 -11.28 19.51
C ASN A 51 4.09 -10.55 18.14
N THR A 52 3.74 -9.27 18.17
CA THR A 52 3.53 -8.49 16.95
C THR A 52 4.65 -7.48 16.78
N LEU A 53 5.19 -7.37 15.56
CA LEU A 53 6.07 -6.30 15.15
C LEU A 53 5.23 -5.22 14.46
N ALA A 54 5.06 -4.07 15.11
CA ALA A 54 4.37 -2.93 14.52
C ALA A 54 5.30 -2.19 13.56
N ILE A 55 4.77 -1.82 12.39
CA ILE A 55 5.46 -1.03 11.36
C ILE A 55 4.86 0.37 11.34
N LYS A 56 5.69 1.35 11.65
CA LYS A 56 5.36 2.78 11.67
C LYS A 56 6.27 3.55 10.73
N THR A 57 5.96 4.82 10.48
CA THR A 57 6.88 5.75 9.84
C THR A 57 7.48 6.67 10.89
N PHE A 58 8.70 7.15 10.64
CA PHE A 58 9.44 7.95 11.61
C PHE A 58 8.69 9.25 11.93
N GLY A 59 8.44 9.48 13.23
CA GLY A 59 7.71 10.65 13.70
C GLY A 59 6.20 10.60 13.57
N HIS A 60 5.62 9.42 13.30
CA HIS A 60 4.18 9.21 13.23
C HIS A 60 3.77 8.00 14.08
N GLU A 61 2.74 8.15 14.91
CA GLU A 61 2.31 7.11 15.84
C GLU A 61 1.43 6.02 15.20
N HIS A 62 0.93 6.26 13.98
CA HIS A 62 0.06 5.31 13.29
C HIS A 62 0.80 4.03 12.93
N ARG A 63 0.16 2.89 13.19
CA ARG A 63 0.63 1.56 12.81
C ARG A 63 0.12 1.24 11.40
N TRP A 64 0.97 1.45 10.41
CA TRP A 64 0.65 1.21 8.99
C TRP A 64 0.64 -0.26 8.61
N GLY A 65 1.38 -1.07 9.33
CA GLY A 65 1.46 -2.50 9.14
C GLY A 65 1.85 -3.23 10.40
N SER A 66 1.68 -4.54 10.35
CA SER A 66 2.13 -5.43 11.43
C SER A 66 2.66 -6.73 10.84
N VAL A 67 3.59 -7.32 11.57
CA VAL A 67 4.08 -8.67 11.28
C VAL A 67 3.86 -9.54 12.49
N VAL A 68 3.30 -10.72 12.27
CA VAL A 68 3.16 -11.80 13.26
C VAL A 68 3.93 -13.02 12.80
N GLU A 69 4.36 -13.86 13.73
CA GLU A 69 5.03 -15.11 13.37
C GLU A 69 4.02 -16.16 12.91
N GLY A 70 4.38 -16.88 11.86
CA GLY A 70 3.60 -17.93 11.22
C GLY A 70 4.48 -19.00 10.60
N LYS A 71 3.89 -20.07 10.07
CA LYS A 71 4.65 -21.18 9.46
C LYS A 71 5.34 -20.78 8.15
N SER A 72 4.72 -19.88 7.40
CA SER A 72 5.19 -19.37 6.11
C SER A 72 4.77 -17.92 5.96
N LYS A 73 5.37 -17.19 5.01
CA LYS A 73 4.92 -15.85 4.67
C LYS A 73 3.52 -15.95 4.03
N ALA A 74 2.60 -15.14 4.55
CA ALA A 74 1.24 -15.01 4.02
C ALA A 74 0.64 -13.65 4.38
N LEU A 75 -0.27 -13.17 3.53
CA LEU A 75 -1.17 -12.08 3.90
C LEU A 75 -2.12 -12.58 5.00
N HIS A 76 -1.97 -12.05 6.23
CA HIS A 76 -2.88 -12.40 7.31
C HIS A 76 -4.23 -11.69 7.13
N HIS A 77 -4.23 -10.36 6.99
CA HIS A 77 -5.43 -9.58 6.68
C HIS A 77 -5.11 -8.15 6.23
N LEU A 78 -6.13 -7.48 5.70
CA LEU A 78 -6.16 -6.05 5.43
C LEU A 78 -7.18 -5.38 6.37
N SER A 79 -6.82 -4.24 6.96
CA SER A 79 -7.72 -3.41 7.76
C SER A 79 -8.06 -2.13 7.00
N PHE A 80 -9.34 -1.80 6.93
CA PHE A 80 -9.83 -0.57 6.32
C PHE A 80 -10.49 0.32 7.36
N GLY A 81 -10.16 1.61 7.33
CA GLY A 81 -10.72 2.62 8.19
C GLY A 81 -11.97 3.27 7.58
N CYS A 82 -12.99 3.51 8.40
CA CYS A 82 -14.17 4.27 8.04
C CYS A 82 -14.51 5.31 9.12
N TYR A 83 -15.38 6.28 8.77
CA TYR A 83 -15.93 7.21 9.75
C TYR A 83 -16.93 6.50 10.68
N ALA A 84 -17.09 7.02 11.90
CA ALA A 84 -17.95 6.39 12.91
C ALA A 84 -19.42 6.28 12.47
N GLU A 85 -19.92 7.29 11.76
CA GLU A 85 -21.28 7.33 11.21
C GLU A 85 -21.49 6.32 10.07
N ASP A 86 -20.42 5.91 9.39
CA ASP A 86 -20.49 4.97 8.28
C ASP A 86 -20.42 3.52 8.71
N LEU A 87 -19.81 3.20 9.87
CA LEU A 87 -19.60 1.82 10.29
C LEU A 87 -20.90 0.98 10.31
N PRO A 88 -22.03 1.43 10.94
CA PRO A 88 -23.27 0.65 10.94
C PRO A 88 -23.90 0.53 9.56
N ARG A 89 -23.74 1.55 8.70
CA ARG A 89 -24.24 1.55 7.33
C ARG A 89 -23.45 0.61 6.44
N LEU A 90 -22.11 0.58 6.57
CA LEU A 90 -21.24 -0.38 5.89
C LEU A 90 -21.55 -1.81 6.31
N LYS A 91 -21.74 -2.04 7.61
CA LYS A 91 -22.14 -3.35 8.13
C LYS A 91 -23.43 -3.83 7.47
N ALA A 92 -24.50 -3.03 7.49
CA ALA A 92 -25.76 -3.36 6.86
C ALA A 92 -25.65 -3.60 5.36
N ARG A 93 -24.84 -2.79 4.64
CA ARG A 93 -24.57 -2.94 3.21
C ARG A 93 -23.90 -4.29 2.90
N ILE A 94 -22.90 -4.69 3.71
CA ILE A 94 -22.16 -5.93 3.53
C ILE A 94 -23.08 -7.13 3.79
N GLU A 95 -23.82 -7.14 4.90
CA GLU A 95 -24.79 -8.18 5.21
C GLU A 95 -25.88 -8.28 4.13
N GLY A 96 -26.40 -7.15 3.66
CA GLY A 96 -27.38 -7.08 2.55
C GLY A 96 -26.83 -7.55 1.20
N SER A 97 -25.50 -7.57 1.03
CA SER A 97 -24.85 -8.14 -0.17
C SER A 97 -24.67 -9.66 -0.12
N GLY A 98 -25.08 -10.31 0.98
CA GLY A 98 -24.95 -11.75 1.20
C GLY A 98 -23.57 -12.18 1.74
N VAL A 99 -22.67 -11.24 2.02
CA VAL A 99 -21.38 -11.53 2.66
C VAL A 99 -21.60 -11.71 4.16
N LYS A 100 -21.11 -12.81 4.70
CA LYS A 100 -21.20 -13.10 6.14
C LYS A 100 -20.12 -12.39 6.91
N LEU A 101 -20.51 -11.78 8.03
CA LEU A 101 -19.57 -11.33 9.03
C LEU A 101 -19.08 -12.53 9.84
N ILE A 102 -17.84 -12.43 10.32
CA ILE A 102 -17.17 -13.48 11.10
C ILE A 102 -16.61 -12.89 12.40
N ASP A 103 -16.28 -13.75 13.34
CA ASP A 103 -15.57 -13.34 14.54
C ASP A 103 -14.15 -12.88 14.22
N PRO A 104 -13.58 -11.95 14.99
CA PRO A 104 -12.19 -11.54 14.84
C PRO A 104 -11.25 -12.74 15.08
N PRO A 105 -10.12 -12.82 14.38
CA PRO A 105 -9.10 -13.80 14.71
C PRO A 105 -8.53 -13.48 16.11
N PRO A 106 -8.12 -14.51 16.88
CA PRO A 106 -7.57 -14.30 18.22
C PRO A 106 -6.42 -13.30 18.23
N GLY A 107 -6.46 -12.34 19.16
CA GLY A 107 -5.45 -11.28 19.28
C GLY A 107 -5.63 -10.08 18.36
N PHE A 108 -6.75 -10.03 17.61
CA PHE A 108 -7.08 -8.94 16.70
C PHE A 108 -8.49 -8.37 16.92
N GLU A 109 -8.96 -8.40 18.16
CA GLU A 109 -10.23 -7.80 18.54
C GLU A 109 -10.22 -6.28 18.30
N SER A 110 -11.31 -5.77 17.73
CA SER A 110 -11.46 -4.34 17.46
C SER A 110 -12.92 -3.90 17.69
N ASN A 111 -13.14 -2.59 17.60
CA ASN A 111 -14.48 -2.01 17.63
C ASN A 111 -15.19 -2.04 16.27
N GLY A 112 -14.64 -2.78 15.31
CA GLY A 112 -15.16 -2.95 13.97
C GLY A 112 -15.85 -4.30 13.73
N PHE A 113 -15.79 -4.75 12.50
CA PHE A 113 -16.28 -6.07 12.10
C PHE A 113 -15.33 -6.72 11.08
N TRP A 114 -15.49 -8.04 10.97
CA TRP A 114 -14.62 -8.88 10.14
C TRP A 114 -15.43 -9.63 9.08
N LEU A 115 -14.83 -9.81 7.92
CA LEU A 115 -15.40 -10.56 6.81
C LEU A 115 -14.28 -11.23 5.98
N ARG A 116 -14.71 -12.07 5.05
CA ARG A 116 -13.80 -12.61 4.03
C ARG A 116 -14.30 -12.23 2.64
N ASN A 117 -13.36 -11.97 1.74
CA ASN A 117 -13.72 -11.83 0.33
C ASN A 117 -14.03 -13.19 -0.30
N HIS A 118 -14.36 -13.21 -1.58
CA HIS A 118 -14.71 -14.43 -2.33
C HIS A 118 -13.55 -15.43 -2.46
N GLU A 119 -12.31 -15.01 -2.22
CA GLU A 119 -11.10 -15.84 -2.21
C GLU A 119 -10.60 -16.15 -0.80
N ASN A 120 -11.44 -15.92 0.20
CA ASN A 120 -11.13 -16.19 1.60
C ASN A 120 -10.09 -15.25 2.24
N VAL A 121 -9.71 -14.14 1.59
CA VAL A 121 -8.86 -13.10 2.19
C VAL A 121 -9.60 -12.44 3.34
N LEU A 122 -8.96 -12.38 4.50
CA LEU A 122 -9.52 -11.81 5.71
C LEU A 122 -9.44 -10.27 5.67
N ILE A 123 -10.53 -9.62 6.03
CA ILE A 123 -10.68 -8.16 5.99
C ILE A 123 -11.30 -7.68 7.30
N GLU A 124 -10.72 -6.63 7.87
CA GLU A 124 -11.27 -5.86 8.97
C GLU A 124 -11.81 -4.52 8.43
N VAL A 125 -12.96 -4.08 8.96
CA VAL A 125 -13.45 -2.70 8.80
C VAL A 125 -13.69 -2.12 10.18
N LYS A 126 -13.06 -0.99 10.49
CA LYS A 126 -13.14 -0.38 11.81
C LYS A 126 -13.22 1.16 11.75
N VAL A 127 -13.71 1.75 12.82
CA VAL A 127 -13.60 3.20 13.00
C VAL A 127 -12.15 3.55 13.27
N ALA A 128 -11.60 4.41 12.43
CA ALA A 128 -10.22 4.88 12.54
C ALA A 128 -10.08 6.32 12.00
N PRO A 129 -9.05 7.08 12.40
CA PRO A 129 -8.71 8.32 11.72
C PRO A 129 -8.40 8.07 10.24
N LYS A 130 -8.75 9.04 9.38
CA LYS A 130 -8.39 8.97 7.96
C LYS A 130 -6.86 9.12 7.82
N VAL A 131 -6.20 8.07 7.35
CA VAL A 131 -4.74 8.03 7.14
C VAL A 131 -4.35 8.08 5.66
N SER A 132 -5.25 7.79 4.73
CA SER A 132 -5.02 8.14 3.33
C SER A 132 -4.99 9.68 3.20
N PRO A 133 -4.17 10.24 2.27
CA PRO A 133 -4.03 11.69 2.18
C PRO A 133 -5.36 12.36 1.83
N SER A 134 -5.50 13.61 2.24
CA SER A 134 -6.66 14.48 1.93
C SER A 134 -6.32 15.56 0.91
N GLN A 135 -5.10 15.49 0.37
CA GLN A 135 -4.60 16.28 -0.75
C GLN A 135 -3.43 15.54 -1.42
N LYS A 136 -3.05 15.95 -2.62
CA LYS A 136 -1.83 15.43 -3.27
C LYS A 136 -0.63 15.62 -2.36
N SER A 137 0.16 14.57 -2.17
CA SER A 137 1.42 14.67 -1.41
C SER A 137 2.43 15.51 -2.17
N ASP A 138 3.10 16.42 -1.47
CA ASP A 138 4.14 17.25 -2.06
C ASP A 138 5.36 16.40 -2.44
N SER A 139 5.79 16.55 -3.70
CA SER A 139 7.05 16.00 -4.19
C SER A 139 8.12 17.09 -4.20
N GLN A 140 9.28 16.77 -3.61
CA GLN A 140 10.38 17.73 -3.51
C GLN A 140 11.33 17.60 -4.70
N TRP A 141 11.57 18.71 -5.39
CA TRP A 141 12.65 18.81 -6.36
C TRP A 141 13.87 19.43 -5.68
N ILE A 142 14.94 18.63 -5.56
CA ILE A 142 16.18 19.12 -4.97
C ILE A 142 16.96 19.85 -6.07
N THR A 143 16.99 21.16 -5.94
CA THR A 143 17.76 22.05 -6.82
C THR A 143 18.79 22.83 -6.01
N ALA A 144 19.92 23.17 -6.62
CA ALA A 144 20.90 24.03 -6.02
C ALA A 144 21.03 25.34 -6.81
N PRO A 145 21.24 26.49 -6.16
CA PRO A 145 21.57 27.74 -6.82
C PRO A 145 22.87 27.61 -7.62
N ALA A 146 23.02 28.44 -8.64
CA ALA A 146 24.27 28.53 -9.40
C ALA A 146 25.46 28.80 -8.46
N GLY A 147 26.58 28.11 -8.68
CA GLY A 147 27.77 28.23 -7.88
C GLY A 147 27.79 27.42 -6.56
N THR A 148 26.73 26.63 -6.27
CA THR A 148 26.67 25.72 -5.13
C THR A 148 26.52 24.28 -5.55
N ALA A 149 27.10 23.32 -4.77
CA ALA A 149 26.92 21.89 -5.00
C ALA A 149 25.51 21.46 -4.55
N GLY A 150 24.77 20.76 -5.42
CA GLY A 150 23.42 20.29 -5.13
C GLY A 150 23.36 19.00 -4.33
N ALA A 151 24.44 18.20 -4.35
CA ALA A 151 24.52 16.93 -3.65
C ALA A 151 25.54 17.00 -2.50
N ALA A 152 25.19 16.45 -1.35
CA ALA A 152 26.14 16.23 -0.27
C ALA A 152 27.09 15.07 -0.59
N ILE A 153 28.17 14.96 0.20
CA ILE A 153 29.02 13.77 0.16
C ILE A 153 28.17 12.55 0.61
N ARG A 154 28.29 11.43 -0.10
CA ARG A 154 27.47 10.22 0.08
C ARG A 154 27.31 9.82 1.56
N GLN A 155 28.39 9.80 2.32
CA GLN A 155 28.39 9.42 3.75
C GLN A 155 27.62 10.39 4.67
N ASN A 156 27.38 11.63 4.23
CA ASN A 156 26.73 12.66 5.02
C ASN A 156 25.22 12.79 4.67
N TRP A 157 24.72 11.99 3.72
CA TRP A 157 23.32 12.03 3.37
C TRP A 157 22.46 11.39 4.48
N PRO A 158 21.38 12.04 4.92
CA PRO A 158 20.53 11.47 5.95
C PRO A 158 19.83 10.19 5.44
N PRO A 159 19.49 9.25 6.33
CA PRO A 159 18.74 8.07 5.94
C PRO A 159 17.37 8.46 5.38
N VAL A 160 16.96 7.74 4.34
CA VAL A 160 15.61 7.90 3.78
C VAL A 160 14.58 7.45 4.83
N ARG A 161 13.52 8.23 4.98
CA ARG A 161 12.43 7.99 5.91
C ARG A 161 11.10 8.06 5.17
N PRO A 162 10.45 6.94 4.88
CA PRO A 162 9.09 6.94 4.35
C PRO A 162 8.15 7.77 5.23
N ARG A 163 7.19 8.46 4.60
CA ARG A 163 6.27 9.37 5.30
C ARG A 163 4.98 8.68 5.70
N ARG A 164 4.49 7.74 4.88
CA ARG A 164 3.25 6.98 5.07
C ARG A 164 3.21 5.75 4.16
N LEU A 165 2.32 4.82 4.47
CA LEU A 165 1.90 3.82 3.50
C LEU A 165 1.06 4.51 2.41
N SER A 166 1.40 4.29 1.15
CA SER A 166 0.62 4.77 0.01
C SER A 166 -0.47 3.76 -0.35
N HIS A 167 -0.07 2.53 -0.67
CA HIS A 167 -1.00 1.48 -1.05
C HIS A 167 -0.44 0.08 -0.77
N VAL A 168 -1.29 -0.91 -0.94
CA VAL A 168 -0.87 -2.31 -1.09
C VAL A 168 -1.36 -2.87 -2.41
N LEU A 169 -0.62 -3.83 -2.96
CA LEU A 169 -1.04 -4.65 -4.08
C LEU A 169 -1.14 -6.10 -3.63
N THR A 170 -2.26 -6.74 -3.95
CA THR A 170 -2.52 -8.14 -3.65
C THR A 170 -2.75 -8.96 -4.91
N PHE A 171 -2.33 -10.21 -4.88
CA PHE A 171 -2.70 -11.18 -5.90
C PHE A 171 -4.16 -11.61 -5.76
N THR A 172 -4.79 -11.95 -6.88
CA THR A 172 -6.15 -12.51 -6.96
C THR A 172 -6.26 -13.43 -8.16
N ALA A 173 -7.04 -14.50 -8.05
CA ALA A 173 -7.32 -15.37 -9.18
C ALA A 173 -8.38 -14.79 -10.14
N ASP A 174 -9.19 -13.84 -9.66
CA ASP A 174 -10.26 -13.19 -10.45
C ASP A 174 -10.31 -11.69 -10.15
N VAL A 175 -9.67 -10.90 -11.03
CA VAL A 175 -9.61 -9.44 -10.93
C VAL A 175 -11.00 -8.81 -11.00
N ASP A 176 -11.87 -9.29 -11.90
CA ASP A 176 -13.22 -8.74 -12.06
C ASP A 176 -14.12 -9.00 -10.84
N ALA A 177 -14.05 -10.21 -10.29
CA ALA A 177 -14.78 -10.54 -9.06
C ALA A 177 -14.28 -9.72 -7.88
N SER A 178 -12.97 -9.49 -7.79
CA SER A 178 -12.35 -8.67 -6.74
C SER A 178 -12.76 -7.20 -6.84
N ILE A 179 -12.73 -6.59 -8.03
CA ILE A 179 -13.24 -5.23 -8.25
C ILE A 179 -14.68 -5.12 -7.74
N LYS A 180 -15.57 -5.98 -8.24
CA LYS A 180 -16.99 -5.98 -7.85
C LYS A 180 -17.21 -6.20 -6.36
N PHE A 181 -16.37 -7.03 -5.72
CA PHE A 181 -16.44 -7.26 -4.29
C PHE A 181 -16.12 -5.97 -3.52
N TYR A 182 -14.96 -5.33 -3.78
CA TYR A 182 -14.53 -4.14 -3.05
C TYR A 182 -15.43 -2.93 -3.32
N GLU A 183 -15.95 -2.76 -4.53
CA GLU A 183 -16.95 -1.73 -4.84
C GLU A 183 -18.24 -1.93 -4.05
N ARG A 184 -18.79 -3.13 -4.10
CA ARG A 184 -20.08 -3.46 -3.49
C ARG A 184 -20.04 -3.45 -1.96
N THR A 185 -18.93 -3.91 -1.34
CA THR A 185 -18.81 -4.04 0.11
C THR A 185 -18.20 -2.82 0.76
N LEU A 186 -17.02 -2.40 0.34
CA LEU A 186 -16.25 -1.35 0.99
C LEU A 186 -16.47 0.04 0.37
N GLY A 187 -17.10 0.14 -0.80
CA GLY A 187 -17.33 1.40 -1.50
C GLY A 187 -16.06 1.98 -2.14
N LEU A 188 -15.03 1.17 -2.35
CA LEU A 188 -13.90 1.58 -3.19
C LEU A 188 -14.38 1.79 -4.62
N ARG A 189 -13.65 2.56 -5.39
CA ARG A 189 -13.93 2.83 -6.79
C ARG A 189 -12.76 2.41 -7.66
N LEU A 190 -13.06 1.89 -8.85
CA LEU A 190 -12.04 1.60 -9.85
C LEU A 190 -11.44 2.92 -10.34
N SER A 191 -10.12 3.03 -10.27
CA SER A 191 -9.37 4.14 -10.88
C SER A 191 -9.02 3.81 -12.32
N ASP A 192 -8.28 2.73 -12.52
CA ASP A 192 -7.87 2.25 -13.82
C ASP A 192 -7.65 0.74 -13.77
N ARG A 193 -7.62 0.12 -14.96
CA ARG A 193 -7.28 -1.30 -15.10
C ARG A 193 -6.47 -1.54 -16.37
N SER A 194 -5.83 -2.68 -16.46
CA SER A 194 -5.23 -3.18 -17.70
C SER A 194 -5.71 -4.60 -17.93
N ALA A 195 -6.67 -4.74 -18.83
CA ALA A 195 -7.35 -5.98 -19.15
C ALA A 195 -7.85 -6.71 -17.88
N ASP A 196 -7.66 -8.03 -17.79
CA ASP A 196 -7.89 -8.82 -16.57
C ASP A 196 -6.60 -9.07 -15.75
N LEU A 197 -5.53 -8.30 -16.04
CA LEU A 197 -4.21 -8.48 -15.43
C LEU A 197 -4.03 -7.69 -14.14
N VAL A 198 -4.44 -6.43 -14.14
CA VAL A 198 -4.28 -5.55 -12.97
C VAL A 198 -5.42 -4.52 -12.89
N ALA A 199 -5.81 -4.18 -11.66
CA ALA A 199 -6.77 -3.12 -11.38
C ALA A 199 -6.34 -2.29 -10.17
N PHE A 200 -6.70 -1.01 -10.19
CA PHE A 200 -6.34 -0.02 -9.18
C PHE A 200 -7.62 0.60 -8.59
N MET A 201 -7.71 0.66 -7.27
CA MET A 201 -8.93 1.11 -6.59
C MET A 201 -8.65 2.21 -5.57
N HIS A 202 -9.42 3.30 -5.63
CA HIS A 202 -9.30 4.45 -4.74
C HIS A 202 -10.44 4.56 -3.72
N GLY A 203 -10.20 5.37 -2.67
CA GLY A 203 -11.18 5.67 -1.65
C GLY A 203 -12.11 6.81 -2.05
N ILE A 204 -13.42 6.65 -1.85
CA ILE A 204 -14.47 7.61 -2.24
C ILE A 204 -14.35 8.97 -1.53
N HIS A 205 -13.67 9.04 -0.40
CA HIS A 205 -13.50 10.26 0.39
C HIS A 205 -12.24 11.06 0.02
N GLY A 206 -11.66 10.81 -1.15
CA GLY A 206 -10.38 11.36 -1.63
C GLY A 206 -9.19 10.55 -1.13
N SER A 207 -8.32 10.16 -2.03
CA SER A 207 -7.12 9.38 -1.73
C SER A 207 -6.11 9.47 -2.88
N ASP A 208 -4.96 8.84 -2.70
CA ASP A 208 -4.10 8.51 -3.83
C ASP A 208 -4.88 7.75 -4.91
N HIS A 209 -4.36 7.73 -6.13
CA HIS A 209 -4.93 7.01 -7.28
C HIS A 209 -5.39 5.59 -6.92
N HIS A 210 -4.69 4.95 -6.01
CA HIS A 210 -5.14 3.69 -5.43
C HIS A 210 -4.68 3.53 -3.98
N LEU A 211 -5.56 2.92 -3.18
CA LEU A 211 -5.28 2.40 -1.85
C LEU A 211 -4.97 0.92 -1.90
N LEU A 212 -5.66 0.24 -2.83
CA LEU A 212 -5.57 -1.19 -3.09
C LEU A 212 -5.41 -1.40 -4.60
N ALA A 213 -4.44 -2.21 -4.97
CA ALA A 213 -4.35 -2.74 -6.32
C ALA A 213 -4.42 -4.26 -6.30
N LEU A 214 -4.90 -4.82 -7.42
CA LEU A 214 -5.19 -6.23 -7.61
C LEU A 214 -4.43 -6.72 -8.84
N VAL A 215 -3.65 -7.78 -8.73
CA VAL A 215 -2.94 -8.36 -9.87
C VAL A 215 -3.29 -9.83 -10.02
N LYS A 216 -3.47 -10.26 -11.27
CA LYS A 216 -3.81 -11.64 -11.64
C LYS A 216 -2.72 -12.62 -11.19
N SER A 217 -3.15 -13.72 -10.58
CA SER A 217 -2.31 -14.87 -10.22
C SER A 217 -3.18 -16.13 -10.18
N SER A 218 -2.63 -17.25 -9.80
CA SER A 218 -3.37 -18.50 -9.60
C SER A 218 -4.13 -18.55 -8.28
N ALA A 219 -3.78 -17.68 -7.30
CA ALA A 219 -4.33 -17.64 -5.95
C ALA A 219 -4.20 -16.24 -5.33
N PRO A 220 -4.93 -15.92 -4.25
CA PRO A 220 -4.71 -14.70 -3.48
C PRO A 220 -3.34 -14.74 -2.79
N GLY A 221 -2.81 -13.54 -2.50
CA GLY A 221 -1.54 -13.37 -1.79
C GLY A 221 -1.14 -11.90 -1.72
N PHE A 222 -0.05 -11.61 -1.03
CA PHE A 222 0.47 -10.26 -0.90
C PHE A 222 1.62 -10.05 -1.88
N HIS A 223 1.49 -9.05 -2.76
CA HIS A 223 2.54 -8.70 -3.71
C HIS A 223 3.48 -7.65 -3.12
N HIS A 224 2.98 -6.48 -2.73
CA HIS A 224 3.82 -5.44 -2.14
C HIS A 224 3.06 -4.45 -1.26
N CYS A 225 3.84 -3.72 -0.45
CA CYS A 225 3.45 -2.48 0.19
C CYS A 225 4.27 -1.32 -0.37
N SER A 226 3.60 -0.21 -0.68
CA SER A 226 4.22 0.98 -1.24
C SER A 226 4.30 2.10 -0.20
N TRP A 227 5.46 2.74 -0.11
CA TRP A 227 5.78 3.73 0.90
C TRP A 227 6.14 5.06 0.25
N ASP A 228 5.38 6.09 0.57
CA ASP A 228 5.57 7.43 0.06
C ASP A 228 6.83 8.06 0.65
N VAL A 229 7.72 8.56 -0.21
CA VAL A 229 8.93 9.32 0.13
C VAL A 229 8.89 10.72 -0.48
N ALA A 230 9.76 11.60 -0.03
CA ALA A 230 9.65 13.02 -0.36
C ALA A 230 10.08 13.34 -1.80
N SER A 231 10.94 12.53 -2.42
CA SER A 231 11.50 12.85 -3.75
C SER A 231 11.99 11.61 -4.50
N VAL A 232 12.18 11.76 -5.80
CA VAL A 232 12.88 10.75 -6.63
C VAL A 232 14.30 10.50 -6.12
N ASN A 233 14.96 11.52 -5.56
CA ASN A 233 16.28 11.36 -4.95
C ASN A 233 16.24 10.41 -3.74
N ASP A 234 15.18 10.50 -2.93
CA ASP A 234 15.00 9.57 -1.79
C ASP A 234 14.76 8.14 -2.27
N ILE A 235 14.06 7.93 -3.39
CA ILE A 235 13.92 6.60 -3.99
C ILE A 235 15.30 6.02 -4.32
N GLY A 236 16.16 6.80 -5.01
CA GLY A 236 17.50 6.36 -5.37
C GLY A 236 18.39 6.06 -4.16
N LEU A 237 18.34 6.91 -3.14
CA LEU A 237 19.09 6.73 -1.89
C LEU A 237 18.59 5.53 -1.09
N GLY A 238 17.29 5.33 -1.01
CA GLY A 238 16.66 4.18 -0.36
C GLY A 238 17.07 2.87 -1.04
N ALA A 239 16.94 2.82 -2.37
CA ALA A 239 17.36 1.68 -3.20
C ALA A 239 18.85 1.32 -2.97
N MET A 240 19.72 2.34 -2.99
CA MET A 240 21.14 2.15 -2.76
C MET A 240 21.45 1.63 -1.35
N ARG A 241 20.76 2.17 -0.34
CA ARG A 241 20.90 1.70 1.05
C ARG A 241 20.51 0.23 1.17
N MET A 242 19.38 -0.17 0.58
CA MET A 242 18.93 -1.56 0.61
C MET A 242 19.92 -2.48 -0.11
N HIS A 243 20.43 -2.04 -1.26
CA HIS A 243 21.49 -2.77 -1.98
C HIS A 243 22.76 -2.96 -1.11
N ASP A 244 23.25 -1.89 -0.44
CA ASP A 244 24.41 -1.93 0.46
C ASP A 244 24.17 -2.87 1.67
N LYS A 245 22.91 -3.14 2.03
CA LYS A 245 22.48 -4.08 3.07
C LYS A 245 22.25 -5.51 2.57
N GLY A 246 22.53 -5.77 1.28
CA GLY A 246 22.42 -7.09 0.68
C GLY A 246 21.10 -7.38 -0.02
N TYR A 247 20.12 -6.47 0.04
CA TYR A 247 18.85 -6.60 -0.66
C TYR A 247 18.97 -6.07 -2.09
N GLN A 248 19.53 -6.90 -2.98
CA GLN A 248 19.91 -6.50 -4.34
C GLN A 248 18.87 -6.80 -5.38
N LYS A 249 17.85 -7.63 -5.05
CA LYS A 249 16.76 -7.96 -5.96
C LYS A 249 15.64 -6.94 -5.85
N GLY A 250 15.04 -6.63 -6.97
CA GLY A 250 13.95 -5.65 -7.05
C GLY A 250 13.76 -5.14 -8.46
N TRP A 251 13.03 -4.04 -8.61
CA TRP A 251 12.73 -3.44 -9.89
C TRP A 251 12.66 -1.91 -9.78
N GLY A 252 13.33 -1.20 -10.66
CA GLY A 252 13.41 0.29 -10.72
C GLY A 252 14.87 0.75 -10.80
N LEU A 253 15.15 2.03 -10.81
CA LEU A 253 14.21 3.17 -10.72
C LEU A 253 13.38 3.27 -12.00
N GLY A 254 12.09 3.59 -11.88
CA GLY A 254 11.21 3.79 -13.01
C GLY A 254 10.05 4.74 -12.70
N ARG A 255 9.18 4.94 -13.69
CA ARG A 255 7.93 5.70 -13.56
C ARG A 255 6.77 4.89 -14.11
N HIS A 256 5.69 4.71 -13.32
CA HIS A 256 4.47 4.07 -13.78
C HIS A 256 3.68 4.95 -14.74
N VAL A 257 2.86 4.34 -15.61
CA VAL A 257 1.83 5.02 -16.38
C VAL A 257 0.58 5.22 -15.50
N LEU A 258 0.04 4.14 -14.94
CA LEU A 258 -1.16 4.20 -14.10
C LEU A 258 -0.76 4.56 -12.66
N GLY A 259 -1.28 5.70 -12.19
CA GLY A 259 -0.90 6.31 -10.91
C GLY A 259 0.28 7.26 -10.99
N SER A 260 1.03 7.30 -12.11
CA SER A 260 2.10 8.28 -12.44
C SER A 260 3.32 8.28 -11.52
N ASN A 261 3.33 7.49 -10.45
CA ASN A 261 4.38 7.54 -9.44
C ASN A 261 5.74 7.03 -9.96
N TYR A 262 6.80 7.67 -9.45
CA TYR A 262 8.15 7.11 -9.55
C TYR A 262 8.29 6.00 -8.53
N PHE A 263 9.04 4.94 -8.85
CA PHE A 263 9.12 3.75 -8.05
C PHE A 263 10.51 3.11 -7.98
N HIS A 264 10.77 2.41 -6.91
CA HIS A 264 11.77 1.36 -6.81
C HIS A 264 11.31 0.29 -5.82
N TYR A 265 11.15 -0.93 -6.32
CA TYR A 265 10.80 -2.11 -5.53
C TYR A 265 12.04 -2.78 -4.99
N VAL A 266 12.00 -3.16 -3.72
CA VAL A 266 13.02 -3.99 -3.08
C VAL A 266 12.35 -5.30 -2.68
N ARG A 267 12.90 -6.42 -3.15
CA ARG A 267 12.36 -7.74 -2.83
C ARG A 267 12.62 -8.06 -1.36
N ASP A 268 11.56 -8.45 -0.64
CA ASP A 268 11.68 -8.91 0.73
C ASP A 268 12.27 -10.33 0.82
N PRO A 269 12.66 -10.81 2.01
CA PRO A 269 13.25 -12.14 2.17
C PRO A 269 12.36 -13.30 1.75
N TRP A 270 11.06 -13.09 1.57
CA TRP A 270 10.08 -14.14 1.26
C TRP A 270 9.46 -14.04 -0.14
N GLY A 271 9.91 -13.09 -0.95
CA GLY A 271 9.53 -12.98 -2.36
C GLY A 271 8.47 -11.96 -2.68
N SER A 272 7.94 -11.23 -1.70
CA SER A 272 7.15 -10.02 -1.93
C SER A 272 8.05 -8.79 -2.03
N PHE A 273 7.46 -7.59 -2.12
CA PHE A 273 8.25 -6.37 -2.29
C PHE A 273 7.82 -5.28 -1.30
N ALA A 274 8.77 -4.40 -0.97
CA ALA A 274 8.50 -3.07 -0.45
C ALA A 274 8.94 -2.04 -1.49
N GLU A 275 8.08 -1.07 -1.76
CA GLU A 275 8.29 -0.06 -2.78
C GLU A 275 8.56 1.30 -2.15
N TYR A 276 9.64 1.98 -2.55
CA TYR A 276 9.76 3.42 -2.39
C TYR A 276 9.02 4.09 -3.55
N SER A 277 8.13 5.03 -3.23
CA SER A 277 7.25 5.67 -4.21
C SER A 277 7.15 7.18 -3.96
N CYS A 278 7.03 8.00 -4.99
CA CYS A 278 6.68 9.40 -4.86
C CYS A 278 5.89 9.90 -6.07
N ASP A 279 5.20 11.01 -5.89
CA ASP A 279 4.42 11.71 -6.93
C ASP A 279 3.25 10.91 -7.51
N ILE A 280 2.64 10.01 -6.72
CA ILE A 280 1.42 9.30 -7.12
C ILE A 280 0.27 10.29 -7.37
N ASP A 281 -0.56 10.04 -8.39
CA ASP A 281 -1.76 10.83 -8.65
C ASP A 281 -2.70 10.81 -7.45
N TYR A 282 -3.40 11.91 -7.23
CA TYR A 282 -4.38 12.07 -6.16
C TYR A 282 -5.76 12.32 -6.77
N ILE A 283 -6.77 11.60 -6.28
CA ILE A 283 -8.16 11.75 -6.71
C ILE A 283 -8.93 12.47 -5.60
N PRO A 284 -9.32 13.74 -5.80
CA PRO A 284 -10.18 14.48 -4.88
C PRO A 284 -11.55 13.81 -4.68
N LYS A 285 -12.14 13.98 -3.52
CA LYS A 285 -13.42 13.36 -3.15
C LYS A 285 -14.58 13.69 -4.10
N GLU A 286 -14.62 14.90 -4.62
CA GLU A 286 -15.66 15.40 -5.54
C GLU A 286 -15.39 15.08 -7.00
N GLN A 287 -14.23 14.52 -7.32
CA GLN A 287 -13.86 14.24 -8.71
C GLN A 287 -14.30 12.86 -9.14
N LEU A 288 -15.05 12.79 -10.23
CA LEU A 288 -15.25 11.55 -10.96
C LEU A 288 -14.00 11.29 -11.80
N TRP A 289 -13.19 10.33 -11.38
CA TRP A 289 -12.02 9.91 -12.15
C TRP A 289 -12.46 9.20 -13.44
N PRO A 290 -11.88 9.55 -14.60
CA PRO A 290 -12.24 8.92 -15.86
C PRO A 290 -11.57 7.55 -16.01
N SER A 291 -12.04 6.58 -15.22
CA SER A 291 -11.52 5.19 -15.24
C SER A 291 -11.49 4.63 -16.66
N ALA A 292 -10.38 3.98 -17.01
CA ALA A 292 -10.23 3.34 -18.31
C ALA A 292 -9.64 1.93 -18.20
N ASP A 293 -9.87 1.16 -19.27
CA ASP A 293 -9.18 -0.12 -19.50
C ASP A 293 -8.05 0.12 -20.49
N HIS A 294 -6.82 -0.02 -20.03
CA HIS A 294 -5.61 0.27 -20.77
C HIS A 294 -5.02 -1.00 -21.37
N LYS A 295 -4.35 -0.87 -22.52
CA LYS A 295 -3.63 -2.00 -23.11
C LYS A 295 -2.41 -2.35 -22.24
N PRO A 296 -2.13 -3.63 -22.00
CA PRO A 296 -1.01 -4.04 -21.17
C PRO A 296 0.34 -3.49 -21.61
N GLU A 297 0.60 -3.44 -22.92
CA GLU A 297 1.83 -2.92 -23.50
C GLU A 297 2.07 -1.42 -23.26
N ASP A 298 1.01 -0.65 -22.96
CA ASP A 298 1.07 0.81 -22.81
C ASP A 298 0.83 1.27 -21.35
N SER A 299 0.56 0.37 -20.42
CA SER A 299 0.00 0.77 -19.12
C SER A 299 0.91 0.53 -17.92
N PHE A 300 1.92 -0.33 -18.02
CA PHE A 300 2.64 -0.78 -16.85
C PHE A 300 3.67 0.27 -16.36
N TYR A 301 4.58 0.69 -17.21
CA TYR A 301 5.55 1.74 -16.87
C TYR A 301 5.87 2.62 -18.07
N LEU A 302 6.13 3.89 -17.80
CA LEU A 302 6.49 4.88 -18.83
C LEU A 302 7.96 4.75 -19.24
N TRP A 303 8.82 4.51 -18.25
CA TRP A 303 10.24 4.25 -18.42
C TRP A 303 10.80 3.56 -17.17
N GLY A 304 11.86 2.81 -17.34
CA GLY A 304 12.54 2.06 -16.30
C GLY A 304 13.29 0.87 -16.89
N PRO A 305 13.93 0.06 -16.05
CA PRO A 305 14.49 -1.22 -16.48
C PRO A 305 13.37 -2.21 -16.82
N ASP A 306 13.71 -3.26 -17.58
CA ASP A 306 12.79 -4.35 -17.85
C ASP A 306 12.29 -5.00 -16.56
N VAL A 307 11.04 -5.47 -16.58
CA VAL A 307 10.41 -6.12 -15.43
C VAL A 307 11.12 -7.45 -15.16
N PRO A 308 11.67 -7.67 -13.95
CA PRO A 308 12.33 -8.94 -13.65
C PRO A 308 11.29 -10.07 -13.58
N PRO A 309 11.64 -11.29 -14.05
CA PRO A 309 10.69 -12.41 -14.09
C PRO A 309 10.03 -12.72 -12.75
N GLU A 310 10.77 -12.59 -11.65
CA GLU A 310 10.26 -12.85 -10.30
C GLU A 310 9.26 -11.80 -9.79
N PHE A 311 9.07 -10.69 -10.49
CA PHE A 311 8.18 -9.62 -10.03
C PHE A 311 6.71 -10.04 -10.00
N THR A 312 6.30 -10.94 -10.89
CA THR A 312 4.91 -11.39 -11.00
C THR A 312 4.63 -12.73 -10.32
N ILE A 313 5.60 -13.32 -9.63
CA ILE A 313 5.45 -14.63 -8.98
C ILE A 313 4.74 -14.49 -7.64
N ASN A 314 3.66 -15.26 -7.46
CA ASN A 314 2.95 -15.38 -6.19
C ASN A 314 3.49 -16.55 -5.36
N TYR A 315 4.45 -16.29 -4.49
CA TYR A 315 5.04 -17.32 -3.63
C TYR A 315 4.07 -17.85 -2.56
N GLU A 316 2.98 -17.15 -2.24
CA GLU A 316 1.92 -17.64 -1.34
C GLU A 316 1.00 -18.64 -2.04
N GLY A 317 0.85 -18.52 -3.37
CA GLY A 317 0.09 -19.44 -4.20
C GLY A 317 0.83 -20.72 -4.56
N GLY A 318 2.09 -20.88 -4.14
CA GLY A 318 2.92 -22.04 -4.50
C GLY A 318 3.53 -21.97 -5.89
N GLU A 319 3.52 -20.79 -6.53
CA GLU A 319 4.23 -20.53 -7.78
C GLU A 319 5.76 -20.50 -7.54
N THR A 320 6.56 -20.99 -8.49
CA THR A 320 8.02 -21.07 -8.38
C THR A 320 8.73 -20.47 -9.60
#